data_daedede7e2e8e2c8277672bc90a0918f
#
_entry.id   daedede7e2e8e2c8277672bc90a0918f
#
_cell.length_a   1.000
_cell.length_b   1.000
_cell.length_c   1.000
_cell.angle_alpha   90.00
_cell.angle_beta   90.00
_cell.angle_gamma   90.00
#
_symmetry.space_group_name_H-M   'P 1'
#
loop_
_entity.id
_entity.type
_entity.pdbx_description
1 polymer ?
#
loop_
_entity_poly.entity_id
_entity_poly.type
_entity_poly.pdbx_seq_one_letter_code
_entity_poly.pdbx_strand_id
1 'polypeptide(L)'
;MTALITLSHGSRHPRAKEGIRALTQAAAAQLGVEWADAHLEFDTPTLAEAAACLSSSRAIVVPLLFTRAFHAKVDVPRHLAEARQHCDLVLAEPLGTGGDIADVLARRLRIDDPTATHATLYPVGTSDPEQAANYDRLAAEVAKRAGVETAVVSATRGERHFTDTHVLPLFVTHGTLLDRIPDHLLASGPLTTDLARIVANRYRAAEKGA
;
A
#
# COMPACT_ATOMS: atom_id res chain seq x y z
N MET A 1 -3.70 -9.69 -23.94
CA MET A 1 -3.19 -8.55 -23.13
C MET A 1 -2.78 -9.10 -21.77
N THR A 2 -1.84 -8.47 -21.07
CA THR A 2 -1.46 -8.86 -19.72
C THR A 2 -2.37 -8.16 -18.71
N ALA A 3 -3.01 -8.89 -17.80
CA ALA A 3 -3.89 -8.31 -16.78
C ALA A 3 -3.12 -7.75 -15.59
N LEU A 4 -3.75 -6.89 -14.78
CA LEU A 4 -3.28 -6.44 -13.48
C LEU A 4 -3.99 -7.24 -12.38
N ILE A 5 -3.24 -7.81 -11.44
CA ILE A 5 -3.76 -8.25 -10.16
C ILE A 5 -3.09 -7.44 -9.07
N THR A 6 -3.84 -6.77 -8.21
CA THR A 6 -3.27 -6.22 -6.96
C THR A 6 -3.43 -7.25 -5.85
N LEU A 7 -2.41 -7.41 -5.02
CA LEU A 7 -2.40 -8.38 -3.92
C LEU A 7 -2.24 -7.64 -2.59
N SER A 8 -3.32 -7.56 -1.81
CA SER A 8 -3.29 -6.95 -0.48
C SER A 8 -3.11 -8.01 0.61
N HIS A 9 -2.73 -7.58 1.82
CA HIS A 9 -2.73 -8.49 2.98
C HIS A 9 -4.14 -9.00 3.30
N GLY A 10 -5.16 -8.19 3.05
CA GLY A 10 -6.53 -8.42 3.52
C GLY A 10 -6.78 -7.74 4.87
N SER A 11 -8.04 -7.59 5.24
CA SER A 11 -8.46 -6.95 6.48
C SER A 11 -9.87 -7.37 6.86
N ARG A 12 -10.13 -7.46 8.17
CA ARG A 12 -11.49 -7.67 8.71
C ARG A 12 -12.32 -6.39 8.78
N HIS A 13 -11.75 -5.24 8.43
CA HIS A 13 -12.46 -3.97 8.45
C HIS A 13 -13.44 -3.89 7.26
N PRO A 14 -14.74 -3.55 7.47
CA PRO A 14 -15.79 -3.63 6.44
C PRO A 14 -15.51 -2.77 5.20
N ARG A 15 -14.84 -1.63 5.35
CA ARG A 15 -14.48 -0.72 4.23
C ARG A 15 -13.15 -1.05 3.55
N ALA A 16 -12.42 -2.06 4.01
CA ALA A 16 -11.08 -2.35 3.49
C ALA A 16 -11.12 -2.75 2.01
N LYS A 17 -12.00 -3.68 1.67
CA LYS A 17 -12.13 -4.25 0.33
C LYS A 17 -12.50 -3.21 -0.73
N GLU A 18 -13.40 -2.30 -0.38
CA GLU A 18 -13.82 -1.22 -1.27
C GLU A 18 -12.63 -0.33 -1.69
N GLY A 19 -11.78 0.06 -0.73
CA GLY A 19 -10.59 0.87 -1.01
C GLY A 19 -9.55 0.14 -1.87
N ILE A 20 -9.33 -1.17 -1.65
CA ILE A 20 -8.45 -1.99 -2.50
C ILE A 20 -8.99 -2.06 -3.92
N ARG A 21 -10.28 -2.36 -4.08
CA ARG A 21 -10.94 -2.44 -5.39
C ARG A 21 -10.87 -1.11 -6.14
N ALA A 22 -11.15 0.01 -5.49
CA ALA A 22 -11.05 1.35 -6.07
C ALA A 22 -9.63 1.68 -6.55
N LEU A 23 -8.61 1.34 -5.76
CA LEU A 23 -7.20 1.48 -6.14
C LEU A 23 -6.87 0.65 -7.39
N THR A 24 -7.26 -0.63 -7.39
CA THR A 24 -6.98 -1.55 -8.50
C THR A 24 -7.62 -1.06 -9.79
N GLN A 25 -8.89 -0.68 -9.71
CA GLN A 25 -9.63 -0.13 -10.86
C GLN A 25 -8.97 1.15 -11.39
N ALA A 26 -8.57 2.08 -10.50
CA ALA A 26 -7.91 3.32 -10.89
C ALA A 26 -6.55 3.09 -11.56
N ALA A 27 -5.77 2.11 -11.08
CA ALA A 27 -4.50 1.74 -11.68
C ALA A 27 -4.71 1.05 -13.05
N ALA A 28 -5.65 0.13 -13.15
CA ALA A 28 -5.98 -0.57 -14.38
C ALA A 28 -6.51 0.38 -15.47
N ALA A 29 -7.30 1.39 -15.09
CA ALA A 29 -7.77 2.43 -16.02
C ALA A 29 -6.59 3.22 -16.62
N GLN A 30 -5.51 3.50 -15.85
CA GLN A 30 -4.29 4.15 -16.36
C GLN A 30 -3.47 3.24 -17.30
N LEU A 31 -3.66 1.92 -17.21
CA LEU A 31 -2.96 0.92 -18.01
C LEU A 31 -3.77 0.48 -19.23
N GLY A 32 -5.10 0.59 -19.20
CA GLY A 32 -5.99 0.07 -20.21
C GLY A 32 -6.06 -1.46 -20.24
N VAL A 33 -5.98 -2.12 -19.06
CA VAL A 33 -5.90 -3.58 -18.94
C VAL A 33 -7.04 -4.16 -18.11
N GLU A 34 -7.31 -5.46 -18.32
CA GLU A 34 -8.15 -6.26 -17.44
C GLU A 34 -7.54 -6.31 -16.03
N TRP A 35 -8.37 -6.43 -14.99
CA TRP A 35 -7.90 -6.40 -13.62
C TRP A 35 -8.70 -7.27 -12.65
N ALA A 36 -8.04 -7.66 -11.58
CA ALA A 36 -8.63 -8.25 -10.38
C ALA A 36 -7.91 -7.75 -9.13
N ASP A 37 -8.61 -7.70 -8.00
CA ASP A 37 -8.02 -7.55 -6.67
C ASP A 37 -7.98 -8.92 -5.98
N ALA A 38 -6.94 -9.17 -5.18
CA ALA A 38 -6.75 -10.41 -4.43
C ALA A 38 -6.21 -10.12 -3.03
N HIS A 39 -6.42 -11.07 -2.13
CA HIS A 39 -6.07 -10.95 -0.72
C HIS A 39 -5.28 -12.18 -0.25
N LEU A 40 -4.28 -11.96 0.64
CA LEU A 40 -3.50 -13.03 1.25
C LEU A 40 -4.29 -13.73 2.37
N GLU A 41 -5.01 -12.94 3.19
CA GLU A 41 -5.76 -13.40 4.36
C GLU A 41 -7.06 -12.62 4.54
N PHE A 42 -7.95 -13.13 5.38
CA PHE A 42 -9.17 -12.49 5.90
C PHE A 42 -10.23 -12.12 4.87
N ASP A 43 -9.94 -12.17 3.57
CA ASP A 43 -10.84 -11.68 2.52
C ASP A 43 -10.77 -12.55 1.27
N THR A 44 -11.72 -12.36 0.36
CA THR A 44 -11.80 -13.01 -0.95
C THR A 44 -11.97 -11.96 -2.05
N PRO A 45 -11.50 -12.24 -3.28
CA PRO A 45 -10.89 -13.50 -3.74
C PRO A 45 -9.45 -13.68 -3.26
N THR A 46 -9.03 -14.95 -3.13
CA THR A 46 -7.62 -15.34 -3.05
C THR A 46 -6.92 -15.06 -4.38
N LEU A 47 -5.59 -15.13 -4.40
CA LEU A 47 -4.83 -14.92 -5.64
C LEU A 47 -5.19 -15.97 -6.72
N ALA A 48 -5.43 -17.24 -6.32
CA ALA A 48 -5.82 -18.30 -7.22
C ALA A 48 -7.20 -18.07 -7.81
N GLU A 49 -8.18 -17.68 -6.99
CA GLU A 49 -9.53 -17.33 -7.43
C GLU A 49 -9.54 -16.12 -8.38
N ALA A 50 -8.77 -15.08 -8.05
CA ALA A 50 -8.63 -13.90 -8.89
C ALA A 50 -8.02 -14.26 -10.25
N ALA A 51 -6.94 -15.07 -10.27
CA ALA A 51 -6.30 -15.54 -11.49
C ALA A 51 -7.24 -16.39 -12.36
N ALA A 52 -8.03 -17.26 -11.74
CA ALA A 52 -8.99 -18.12 -12.45
C ALA A 52 -10.15 -17.34 -13.10
N CYS A 53 -10.49 -16.15 -12.59
CA CYS A 53 -11.58 -15.31 -13.12
C CYS A 53 -11.12 -14.40 -14.28
N LEU A 54 -9.82 -14.28 -14.57
CA LEU A 54 -9.32 -13.47 -15.66
C LEU A 54 -9.56 -14.13 -17.02
N SER A 55 -9.86 -13.32 -18.03
CA SER A 55 -9.89 -13.74 -19.43
C SER A 55 -8.48 -13.80 -20.05
N SER A 56 -7.56 -13.04 -19.48
CA SER A 56 -6.14 -12.97 -19.90
C SER A 56 -5.37 -14.18 -19.40
N SER A 57 -4.57 -14.81 -20.27
CA SER A 57 -3.70 -15.95 -19.93
C SER A 57 -2.45 -15.55 -19.13
N ARG A 58 -2.18 -14.25 -19.00
CA ARG A 58 -1.04 -13.69 -18.27
C ARG A 58 -1.46 -12.50 -17.43
N ALA A 59 -0.91 -12.39 -16.21
CA ALA A 59 -1.12 -11.25 -15.34
C ALA A 59 0.14 -10.84 -14.57
N ILE A 60 0.25 -9.55 -14.26
CA ILE A 60 1.25 -9.00 -13.36
C ILE A 60 0.61 -8.78 -12.00
N VAL A 61 1.19 -9.39 -10.98
CA VAL A 61 0.75 -9.28 -9.58
C VAL A 61 1.55 -8.17 -8.90
N VAL A 62 0.88 -7.10 -8.46
CA VAL A 62 1.48 -6.00 -7.71
C VAL A 62 1.11 -6.11 -6.24
N PRO A 63 2.07 -6.46 -5.34
CA PRO A 63 1.79 -6.51 -3.91
C PRO A 63 1.57 -5.10 -3.34
N LEU A 64 0.46 -4.90 -2.65
CA LEU A 64 0.12 -3.65 -1.98
C LEU A 64 0.76 -3.59 -0.58
N LEU A 65 2.07 -3.79 -0.51
CA LEU A 65 2.85 -3.89 0.73
C LEU A 65 3.90 -2.79 0.78
N PHE A 66 3.98 -2.06 1.90
CA PHE A 66 4.99 -1.02 2.10
C PHE A 66 6.32 -1.59 2.59
N THR A 67 6.32 -2.76 3.24
CA THR A 67 7.53 -3.42 3.73
C THR A 67 7.64 -4.84 3.20
N ARG A 68 8.87 -5.33 3.06
CA ARG A 68 9.17 -6.73 2.74
C ARG A 68 9.20 -7.59 4.02
N ALA A 69 8.17 -7.47 4.87
CA ALA A 69 8.03 -8.25 6.08
C ALA A 69 7.75 -9.74 5.77
N PHE A 70 7.53 -10.54 6.82
CA PHE A 70 7.36 -12.00 6.75
C PHE A 70 6.38 -12.46 5.65
N HIS A 71 5.25 -11.79 5.49
CA HIS A 71 4.24 -12.11 4.47
C HIS A 71 4.78 -12.02 3.03
N ALA A 72 5.63 -11.04 2.72
CA ALA A 72 6.22 -10.91 1.39
C ALA A 72 7.24 -12.02 1.06
N LYS A 73 7.89 -12.60 2.07
CA LYS A 73 8.94 -13.61 1.88
C LYS A 73 8.41 -15.05 1.86
N VAL A 74 7.28 -15.32 2.52
CA VAL A 74 6.76 -16.68 2.71
C VAL A 74 5.39 -16.86 2.07
N ASP A 75 4.44 -15.96 2.35
CA ASP A 75 3.06 -16.14 1.92
C ASP A 75 2.87 -15.85 0.42
N VAL A 76 3.46 -14.75 -0.07
CA VAL A 76 3.34 -14.39 -1.50
C VAL A 76 3.85 -15.49 -2.43
N PRO A 77 5.05 -16.12 -2.23
CA PRO A 77 5.51 -17.23 -3.08
C PRO A 77 4.57 -18.42 -3.08
N ARG A 78 3.98 -18.77 -1.92
CA ARG A 78 3.03 -19.88 -1.81
C ARG A 78 1.75 -19.61 -2.62
N HIS A 79 1.14 -18.45 -2.43
CA HIS A 79 -0.07 -18.07 -3.17
C HIS A 79 0.18 -17.95 -4.68
N LEU A 80 1.38 -17.50 -5.09
CA LEU A 80 1.78 -17.48 -6.50
C LEU A 80 1.87 -18.89 -7.08
N ALA A 81 2.46 -19.84 -6.35
CA ALA A 81 2.58 -21.22 -6.82
C ALA A 81 1.22 -21.88 -7.07
N GLU A 82 0.25 -21.64 -6.17
CA GLU A 82 -1.13 -22.09 -6.31
C GLU A 82 -1.82 -21.44 -7.52
N ALA A 83 -1.71 -20.12 -7.66
CA ALA A 83 -2.41 -19.36 -8.70
C ALA A 83 -1.83 -19.56 -10.11
N ARG A 84 -0.56 -19.94 -10.26
CA ARG A 84 0.09 -20.24 -11.55
C ARG A 84 -0.53 -21.42 -12.31
N GLN A 85 -1.38 -22.21 -11.67
CA GLN A 85 -2.15 -23.24 -12.34
C GLN A 85 -3.26 -22.67 -13.25
N HIS A 86 -3.64 -21.41 -13.04
CA HIS A 86 -4.73 -20.74 -13.75
C HIS A 86 -4.26 -19.69 -14.76
N CYS A 87 -3.11 -19.04 -14.49
CA CYS A 87 -2.62 -17.92 -15.27
C CYS A 87 -1.09 -17.83 -15.17
N ASP A 88 -0.42 -17.39 -16.24
CA ASP A 88 1.01 -17.05 -16.18
C ASP A 88 1.19 -15.76 -15.36
N LEU A 89 1.80 -15.89 -14.17
CA LEU A 89 1.91 -14.80 -13.19
C LEU A 89 3.35 -14.31 -13.08
N VAL A 90 3.50 -13.00 -13.27
CA VAL A 90 4.73 -12.25 -13.02
C VAL A 90 4.55 -11.43 -11.74
N LEU A 91 5.47 -11.59 -10.78
CA LEU A 91 5.46 -10.79 -9.55
C LEU A 91 6.21 -9.48 -9.77
N ALA A 92 5.52 -8.35 -9.57
CA ALA A 92 6.13 -7.04 -9.57
C ALA A 92 6.75 -6.69 -8.21
N GLU A 93 7.59 -5.66 -8.18
CA GLU A 93 8.03 -5.05 -6.93
C GLU A 93 6.82 -4.50 -6.13
N PRO A 94 6.84 -4.62 -4.80
CA PRO A 94 5.78 -4.06 -3.95
C PRO A 94 5.77 -2.53 -3.97
N LEU A 95 4.79 -1.91 -3.31
CA LEU A 95 4.72 -0.45 -3.17
C LEU A 95 6.02 0.11 -2.58
N GLY A 96 6.52 -0.50 -1.50
CA GLY A 96 7.73 -0.05 -0.82
C GLY A 96 7.54 1.26 -0.08
N THR A 97 8.67 1.88 0.31
CA THR A 97 8.75 3.16 1.04
C THR A 97 9.67 4.14 0.31
N GLY A 98 9.62 4.13 -1.01
CA GLY A 98 10.48 4.94 -1.85
C GLY A 98 10.04 6.41 -1.97
N GLY A 99 10.79 7.18 -2.76
CA GLY A 99 10.52 8.59 -2.99
C GLY A 99 9.16 8.86 -3.63
N ASP A 100 8.62 7.93 -4.41
CA ASP A 100 7.29 8.00 -4.99
C ASP A 100 6.17 7.98 -3.92
N ILE A 101 6.35 7.19 -2.86
CA ILE A 101 5.45 7.21 -1.68
C ILE A 101 5.61 8.52 -0.90
N ALA A 102 6.84 9.02 -0.74
CA ALA A 102 7.06 10.32 -0.08
C ALA A 102 6.38 11.47 -0.84
N ASP A 103 6.39 11.45 -2.18
CA ASP A 103 5.69 12.44 -3.01
C ASP A 103 4.17 12.41 -2.79
N VAL A 104 3.58 11.21 -2.68
CA VAL A 104 2.15 11.05 -2.40
C VAL A 104 1.80 11.59 -1.01
N LEU A 105 2.55 11.22 0.03
CA LEU A 105 2.32 11.67 1.40
C LEU A 105 2.49 13.19 1.55
N ALA A 106 3.56 13.75 1.00
CA ALA A 106 3.79 15.19 1.05
C ALA A 106 2.72 15.99 0.30
N ARG A 107 2.24 15.48 -0.85
CA ARG A 107 1.12 16.09 -1.57
C ARG A 107 -0.16 16.03 -0.74
N ARG A 108 -0.45 14.89 -0.12
CA ARG A 108 -1.63 14.69 0.72
C ARG A 108 -1.62 15.67 1.89
N LEU A 109 -0.51 15.81 2.61
CA LEU A 109 -0.38 16.76 3.70
C LEU A 109 -0.70 18.18 3.26
N ARG A 110 -0.14 18.64 2.14
CA ARG A 110 -0.38 20.00 1.63
C ARG A 110 -1.83 20.25 1.21
N ILE A 111 -2.58 19.19 0.82
CA ILE A 111 -4.01 19.29 0.48
C ILE A 111 -4.85 19.33 1.74
N ASP A 112 -4.59 18.41 2.68
CA ASP A 112 -5.43 18.20 3.86
C ASP A 112 -5.12 19.24 4.95
N ASP A 113 -3.86 19.71 5.07
CA ASP A 113 -3.43 20.73 6.00
C ASP A 113 -2.26 21.57 5.42
N PRO A 114 -2.57 22.61 4.63
CA PRO A 114 -1.55 23.45 4.02
C PRO A 114 -0.76 24.30 5.03
N THR A 115 -1.22 24.39 6.28
CA THR A 115 -0.59 25.17 7.36
C THR A 115 0.21 24.32 8.33
N ALA A 116 0.23 22.99 8.16
CA ALA A 116 0.97 22.09 9.02
C ALA A 116 2.45 22.48 9.09
N THR A 117 2.99 22.53 10.31
CA THR A 117 4.42 22.67 10.60
C THR A 117 5.03 21.35 11.06
N HIS A 118 4.17 20.45 11.56
CA HIS A 118 4.57 19.11 12.04
C HIS A 118 3.65 18.05 11.46
N ALA A 119 4.23 16.91 11.10
CA ALA A 119 3.50 15.73 10.65
C ALA A 119 3.98 14.48 11.38
N THR A 120 3.09 13.51 11.51
CA THR A 120 3.43 12.19 12.05
C THR A 120 3.13 11.13 11.01
N LEU A 121 4.17 10.48 10.48
CA LEU A 121 4.01 9.28 9.68
C LEU A 121 3.52 8.14 10.59
N TYR A 122 2.38 7.55 10.24
CA TYR A 122 1.73 6.52 11.04
C TYR A 122 1.66 5.18 10.28
N PRO A 123 2.75 4.37 10.29
CA PRO A 123 2.76 3.03 9.70
C PRO A 123 2.18 1.98 10.64
N VAL A 124 1.89 0.79 10.11
CA VAL A 124 1.55 -0.40 10.92
C VAL A 124 2.63 -0.68 11.97
N GLY A 125 3.88 -0.55 11.58
CA GLY A 125 5.03 -0.94 12.39
C GLY A 125 5.56 -2.32 12.02
N THR A 126 6.80 -2.60 12.44
CA THR A 126 7.50 -3.85 12.16
C THR A 126 8.44 -4.21 13.30
N SER A 127 8.75 -5.49 13.46
CA SER A 127 9.80 -5.98 14.39
C SER A 127 11.18 -6.06 13.72
N ASP A 128 11.25 -5.88 12.41
CA ASP A 128 12.48 -5.88 11.63
C ASP A 128 13.12 -4.49 11.70
N PRO A 129 14.33 -4.35 12.29
CA PRO A 129 15.00 -3.05 12.45
C PRO A 129 15.31 -2.37 11.11
N GLU A 130 15.64 -3.14 10.08
CA GLU A 130 15.90 -2.59 8.74
C GLU A 130 14.65 -1.97 8.14
N GLN A 131 13.51 -2.65 8.28
CA GLN A 131 12.23 -2.14 7.82
C GLN A 131 11.75 -0.94 8.67
N ALA A 132 12.07 -0.91 9.97
CA ALA A 132 11.80 0.26 10.81
C ALA A 132 12.60 1.49 10.33
N ALA A 133 13.89 1.32 10.04
CA ALA A 133 14.73 2.39 9.48
C ALA A 133 14.23 2.90 8.10
N ASN A 134 13.48 2.10 7.35
CA ASN A 134 12.83 2.55 6.12
C ASN A 134 11.71 3.56 6.39
N TYR A 135 10.99 3.42 7.51
CA TYR A 135 9.97 4.42 7.91
C TYR A 135 10.61 5.75 8.30
N ASP A 136 11.75 5.71 9.02
CA ASP A 136 12.49 6.94 9.38
C ASP A 136 13.01 7.66 8.13
N ARG A 137 13.54 6.90 7.16
CA ARG A 137 13.96 7.46 5.86
C ARG A 137 12.79 8.05 5.08
N LEU A 138 11.64 7.37 5.07
CA LEU A 138 10.43 7.87 4.42
C LEU A 138 9.95 9.17 5.10
N ALA A 139 9.94 9.23 6.43
CA ALA A 139 9.57 10.43 7.17
C ALA A 139 10.50 11.61 6.85
N ALA A 140 11.82 11.40 6.80
CA ALA A 140 12.79 12.41 6.40
C ALA A 140 12.55 12.91 4.96
N GLU A 141 12.21 12.03 4.04
CA GLU A 141 11.87 12.39 2.66
C GLU A 141 10.55 13.18 2.57
N VAL A 142 9.54 12.83 3.38
CA VAL A 142 8.28 13.60 3.49
C VAL A 142 8.58 14.98 4.06
N ALA A 143 9.35 15.07 5.14
CA ALA A 143 9.77 16.32 5.77
C ALA A 143 10.41 17.29 4.76
N LYS A 144 11.37 16.77 3.98
CA LYS A 144 12.05 17.53 2.93
C LYS A 144 11.10 18.04 1.85
N ARG A 145 10.14 17.21 1.40
CA ARG A 145 9.22 17.55 0.30
C ARG A 145 8.09 18.48 0.74
N ALA A 146 7.60 18.29 1.96
CA ALA A 146 6.51 19.09 2.51
C ALA A 146 7.00 20.38 3.20
N GLY A 147 8.28 20.45 3.59
CA GLY A 147 8.82 21.57 4.35
C GLY A 147 8.36 21.60 5.80
N VAL A 148 8.10 20.42 6.41
CA VAL A 148 7.58 20.27 7.77
C VAL A 148 8.46 19.30 8.57
N GLU A 149 8.47 19.41 9.89
CA GLU A 149 9.07 18.36 10.73
C GLU A 149 8.20 17.12 10.71
N THR A 150 8.81 15.93 10.55
CA THR A 150 8.05 14.67 10.47
C THR A 150 8.64 13.62 11.40
N ALA A 151 7.81 13.14 12.33
CA ALA A 151 8.12 12.03 13.23
C ALA A 151 7.49 10.71 12.75
N VAL A 152 7.88 9.58 13.34
CA VAL A 152 7.27 8.27 13.09
C VAL A 152 6.63 7.76 14.38
N VAL A 153 5.35 7.39 14.31
CA VAL A 153 4.61 6.73 15.39
C VAL A 153 3.98 5.45 14.85
N SER A 154 4.42 4.29 15.30
CA SER A 154 3.91 3.00 14.83
C SER A 154 2.59 2.63 15.50
N ALA A 155 1.65 2.06 14.71
CA ALA A 155 0.34 1.62 15.22
C ALA A 155 0.43 0.45 16.21
N THR A 156 1.46 -0.42 16.08
CA THR A 156 1.60 -1.66 16.84
C THR A 156 2.82 -1.71 17.75
N ARG A 157 3.69 -0.70 17.74
CA ARG A 157 4.97 -0.69 18.46
C ARG A 157 5.19 0.61 19.21
N GLY A 158 5.75 0.50 20.43
CA GLY A 158 6.05 1.64 21.28
C GLY A 158 4.81 2.33 21.84
N GLU A 159 5.04 3.42 22.56
CA GLU A 159 3.98 4.31 23.02
C GLU A 159 3.57 5.25 21.88
N ARG A 160 2.28 5.52 21.78
CA ARG A 160 1.73 6.43 20.77
C ARG A 160 1.59 7.82 21.35
N HIS A 161 2.64 8.62 21.20
CA HIS A 161 2.60 10.04 21.53
C HIS A 161 2.43 10.86 20.27
N PHE A 162 1.32 11.57 20.18
CA PHE A 162 1.07 12.56 19.14
C PHE A 162 1.09 13.94 19.79
N THR A 163 1.97 14.82 19.33
CA THR A 163 2.09 16.19 19.83
C THR A 163 1.87 17.16 18.71
N ASP A 164 0.79 17.91 18.75
CA ASP A 164 0.45 19.01 17.84
C ASP A 164 0.87 18.79 16.39
N THR A 165 0.30 17.76 15.78
CA THR A 165 0.78 17.20 14.51
C THR A 165 -0.38 16.79 13.61
N HIS A 166 -0.19 16.87 12.28
CA HIS A 166 -1.07 16.22 11.32
C HIS A 166 -0.65 14.77 11.12
N VAL A 167 -1.54 13.82 11.32
CA VAL A 167 -1.24 12.38 11.16
C VAL A 167 -1.35 11.98 9.70
N LEU A 168 -0.27 11.38 9.16
CA LEU A 168 -0.18 10.82 7.81
C LEU A 168 -0.17 9.29 7.89
N PRO A 169 -1.32 8.62 7.71
CA PRO A 169 -1.38 7.16 7.73
C PRO A 169 -0.67 6.54 6.53
N LEU A 170 0.24 5.60 6.79
CA LEU A 170 0.83 4.77 5.74
C LEU A 170 0.01 3.47 5.60
N PHE A 171 -1.21 3.63 5.10
CA PHE A 171 -2.19 2.56 4.90
C PHE A 171 -2.78 2.63 3.49
N VAL A 172 -2.88 1.48 2.84
CA VAL A 172 -3.48 1.39 1.49
C VAL A 172 -4.99 1.67 1.55
N THR A 173 -5.67 1.15 2.58
CA THR A 173 -7.12 1.25 2.75
C THR A 173 -7.50 1.33 4.22
N HIS A 174 -8.78 1.45 4.52
CA HIS A 174 -9.29 1.41 5.89
C HIS A 174 -8.93 0.10 6.61
N GLY A 175 -8.67 0.19 7.91
CA GLY A 175 -8.31 -0.93 8.75
C GLY A 175 -8.40 -0.58 10.23
N THR A 176 -8.55 -1.58 11.08
CA THR A 176 -8.73 -1.41 12.54
C THR A 176 -7.58 -0.68 13.24
N LEU A 177 -6.39 -0.64 12.64
CA LEU A 177 -5.26 0.13 13.17
C LEU A 177 -5.40 1.62 12.83
N LEU A 178 -5.97 1.94 11.68
CA LEU A 178 -6.26 3.32 11.29
C LEU A 178 -7.31 3.93 12.23
N ASP A 179 -8.31 3.16 12.64
CA ASP A 179 -9.37 3.59 13.57
C ASP A 179 -8.86 3.87 15.00
N ARG A 180 -7.57 3.60 15.28
CA ARG A 180 -6.94 3.91 16.57
C ARG A 180 -6.32 5.30 16.64
N ILE A 181 -6.35 6.06 15.56
CA ILE A 181 -5.94 7.47 15.59
C ILE A 181 -6.98 8.22 16.41
N PRO A 182 -6.58 8.99 17.44
CA PRO A 182 -7.53 9.76 18.24
C PRO A 182 -8.33 10.77 17.42
N ASP A 183 -9.64 10.83 17.63
CA ASP A 183 -10.57 11.68 16.86
C ASP A 183 -10.28 13.19 16.95
N HIS A 184 -9.56 13.63 18.01
CA HIS A 184 -9.21 15.04 18.19
C HIS A 184 -7.99 15.46 17.35
N LEU A 185 -7.28 14.52 16.70
CA LEU A 185 -6.14 14.83 15.85
C LEU A 185 -6.58 15.06 14.40
N LEU A 186 -5.94 16.02 13.75
CA LEU A 186 -6.02 16.15 12.30
C LEU A 186 -5.29 14.98 11.66
N ALA A 187 -5.98 14.22 10.83
CA ALA A 187 -5.43 13.05 10.17
C ALA A 187 -5.92 12.94 8.72
N SER A 188 -5.02 12.61 7.82
CA SER A 188 -5.39 12.21 6.46
C SER A 188 -6.08 10.84 6.47
N GLY A 189 -6.90 10.60 5.45
CA GLY A 189 -7.44 9.26 5.20
C GLY A 189 -6.36 8.28 4.67
N PRO A 190 -6.72 6.99 4.46
CA PRO A 190 -5.84 6.03 3.81
C PRO A 190 -5.54 6.47 2.37
N LEU A 191 -4.43 5.99 1.82
CA LEU A 191 -3.91 6.48 0.53
C LEU A 191 -4.74 6.05 -0.68
N THR A 192 -5.38 4.89 -0.63
CA THR A 192 -6.30 4.37 -1.65
C THR A 192 -5.86 4.70 -3.09
N THR A 193 -6.68 5.41 -3.83
CA THR A 193 -6.46 5.77 -5.25
C THR A 193 -5.26 6.69 -5.49
N ASP A 194 -4.72 7.37 -4.47
CA ASP A 194 -3.47 8.13 -4.60
C ASP A 194 -2.28 7.25 -5.00
N LEU A 195 -2.35 5.95 -4.68
CA LEU A 195 -1.35 4.95 -5.05
C LEU A 195 -1.50 4.42 -6.47
N ALA A 196 -2.55 4.77 -7.21
CA ALA A 196 -2.86 4.18 -8.52
C ALA A 196 -1.71 4.34 -9.53
N ARG A 197 -1.06 5.51 -9.57
CA ARG A 197 0.10 5.74 -10.44
C ARG A 197 1.30 4.88 -10.04
N ILE A 198 1.50 4.64 -8.74
CA ILE A 198 2.61 3.80 -8.25
C ILE A 198 2.36 2.35 -8.65
N VAL A 199 1.15 1.84 -8.44
CA VAL A 199 0.75 0.49 -8.89
C VAL A 199 0.97 0.34 -10.40
N ALA A 200 0.50 1.30 -11.20
CA ALA A 200 0.70 1.29 -12.65
C ALA A 200 2.20 1.30 -13.04
N ASN A 201 3.04 2.03 -12.32
CA ASN A 201 4.48 2.05 -12.56
C ASN A 201 5.15 0.73 -12.19
N ARG A 202 4.76 0.07 -11.07
CA ARG A 202 5.25 -1.28 -10.71
C ARG A 202 4.86 -2.31 -11.78
N TYR A 203 3.62 -2.23 -12.27
CA TYR A 203 3.16 -3.07 -13.38
C TYR A 203 4.04 -2.89 -14.63
N ARG A 204 4.21 -1.64 -15.12
CA ARG A 204 5.02 -1.36 -16.32
C ARG A 204 6.48 -1.79 -16.18
N ALA A 205 7.05 -1.65 -14.98
CA ALA A 205 8.42 -2.09 -14.72
C ALA A 205 8.55 -3.62 -14.83
N ALA A 206 7.61 -4.38 -14.26
CA ALA A 206 7.57 -5.83 -14.34
C ALA A 206 7.29 -6.33 -15.76
N GLU A 207 6.43 -5.64 -16.53
CA GLU A 207 6.13 -5.98 -17.92
C GLU A 207 7.35 -5.89 -18.84
N LYS A 208 8.23 -4.91 -18.59
CA LYS A 208 9.48 -4.74 -19.38
C LYS A 208 10.58 -5.73 -19.01
N GLY A 209 10.55 -6.27 -17.79
CA GLY A 209 11.57 -7.21 -17.30
C GLY A 209 11.20 -8.69 -17.50
N ALA A 210 10.03 -8.96 -18.02
CA ALA A 210 9.46 -10.29 -18.27
C ALA A 210 9.38 -10.57 -19.77
#